data_d890290a8a6e796087bc13fbaed390a0
#
_entry.id   d890290a8a6e796087bc13fbaed390a0
#
_cell.length_a   1.000
_cell.length_b   1.000
_cell.length_c   1.000
_cell.angle_alpha   90.00
_cell.angle_beta   90.00
_cell.angle_gamma   90.00
#
_symmetry.space_group_name_H-M   'P 1'
#
loop_
_entity.id
_entity.type
_entity.pdbx_description
1 polymer ?
#
loop_
_entity_poly.entity_id
_entity_poly.type
_entity_poly.pdbx_seq_one_letter_code
_entity_poly.pdbx_strand_id
1 'polypeptide(L)'
;MPTIVTATELRTILGVSSSLYNDAYLDDICDAAENLVLPMLVSYSAPIAKVERSDDVVVFTTQGEHPFSVGQSVVITGVNNTFNGTHTITDVGPDFYFEFPNFTNPANFNIGNLNLEFTVALVGADVIEFNVIPAGKATLTGASTYVANPNVEAAVLTISVEIFQARTAAGGSIEGVDFAVTPYRLSKNLLAKVTGLLGPFLDVETMVG
;
A
#
# COMPACT_ATOMS: atom_id res chain seq x y z
N MET A 1 -0.92 15.94 0.00
CA MET A 1 -1.39 16.32 -1.36
C MET A 1 -1.70 15.05 -2.11
N PRO A 2 -2.87 14.94 -2.69
CA PRO A 2 -3.27 13.76 -3.44
C PRO A 2 -2.33 13.54 -4.64
N THR A 3 -2.13 12.28 -5.00
CA THR A 3 -1.19 11.87 -6.05
C THR A 3 -1.90 11.29 -7.27
N ILE A 4 -3.10 10.77 -7.10
CA ILE A 4 -3.90 10.12 -8.15
C ILE A 4 -4.89 11.10 -8.76
N VAL A 5 -5.62 11.84 -7.92
CA VAL A 5 -6.69 12.77 -8.33
C VAL A 5 -6.46 14.13 -7.69
N THR A 6 -6.53 15.19 -8.48
CA THR A 6 -6.34 16.56 -8.02
C THR A 6 -7.65 17.24 -7.64
N ALA A 7 -7.59 18.29 -6.78
CA ALA A 7 -8.72 19.15 -6.47
C ALA A 7 -9.40 19.74 -7.72
N THR A 8 -8.63 20.04 -8.77
CA THR A 8 -9.14 20.60 -10.03
C THR A 8 -10.00 19.60 -10.79
N GLU A 9 -9.57 18.33 -10.87
CA GLU A 9 -10.33 17.25 -11.50
C GLU A 9 -11.62 16.98 -10.74
N LEU A 10 -11.52 16.84 -9.40
CA LEU A 10 -12.71 16.65 -8.56
C LEU A 10 -13.69 17.82 -8.70
N ARG A 11 -13.22 19.07 -8.71
CA ARG A 11 -14.03 20.26 -8.91
C ARG A 11 -14.76 20.23 -10.25
N THR A 12 -14.07 19.83 -11.30
CA THR A 12 -14.64 19.74 -12.65
C THR A 12 -15.80 18.74 -12.70
N ILE A 13 -15.65 17.59 -12.05
CA ILE A 13 -16.69 16.56 -11.99
C ILE A 13 -17.89 17.01 -11.15
N LEU A 14 -17.61 17.64 -9.99
CA LEU A 14 -18.67 18.13 -9.10
C LEU A 14 -19.41 19.35 -9.67
N GLY A 15 -18.83 20.09 -10.62
CA GLY A 15 -19.40 21.32 -11.15
C GLY A 15 -19.48 22.47 -10.13
N VAL A 16 -18.61 22.45 -9.09
CA VAL A 16 -18.63 23.45 -8.02
C VAL A 16 -17.62 24.57 -8.25
N SER A 17 -17.91 25.77 -7.74
CA SER A 17 -17.01 26.92 -7.90
C SER A 17 -15.90 26.93 -6.85
N SER A 18 -14.75 27.49 -7.21
CA SER A 18 -13.60 27.67 -6.31
C SER A 18 -13.87 28.68 -5.18
N SER A 19 -14.89 29.54 -5.34
CA SER A 19 -15.30 30.49 -4.31
C SER A 19 -16.08 29.84 -3.17
N LEU A 20 -16.73 28.70 -3.43
CA LEU A 20 -17.49 27.94 -2.41
C LEU A 20 -16.62 26.88 -1.75
N TYR A 21 -15.80 26.19 -2.54
CA TYR A 21 -14.93 25.11 -2.07
C TYR A 21 -13.51 25.37 -2.56
N ASN A 22 -12.62 25.68 -1.63
CA ASN A 22 -11.22 25.92 -1.94
C ASN A 22 -10.46 24.61 -2.27
N ASP A 23 -9.28 24.73 -2.89
CA ASP A 23 -8.48 23.57 -3.29
C ASP A 23 -8.07 22.71 -2.10
N ALA A 24 -7.69 23.30 -0.98
CA ALA A 24 -7.30 22.57 0.22
C ALA A 24 -8.41 21.66 0.77
N TYR A 25 -9.67 22.09 0.69
CA TYR A 25 -10.82 21.29 1.10
C TYR A 25 -11.05 20.10 0.16
N LEU A 26 -10.89 20.31 -1.15
CA LEU A 26 -11.06 19.25 -2.14
C LEU A 26 -9.86 18.29 -2.14
N ASP A 27 -8.65 18.80 -1.93
CA ASP A 27 -7.44 17.97 -1.75
C ASP A 27 -7.58 17.04 -0.52
N ASP A 28 -8.11 17.53 0.61
CA ASP A 28 -8.38 16.70 1.78
C ASP A 28 -9.36 15.55 1.50
N ILE A 29 -10.35 15.79 0.63
CA ILE A 29 -11.29 14.76 0.19
C ILE A 29 -10.59 13.74 -0.72
N CYS A 30 -9.77 14.20 -1.67
CA CYS A 30 -8.99 13.33 -2.54
C CYS A 30 -7.98 12.51 -1.74
N ASP A 31 -7.23 13.12 -0.80
CA ASP A 31 -6.32 12.41 0.10
C ASP A 31 -7.05 11.33 0.92
N ALA A 32 -8.25 11.63 1.43
CA ALA A 32 -9.06 10.66 2.17
C ALA A 32 -9.51 9.49 1.28
N ALA A 33 -9.88 9.75 0.03
CA ALA A 33 -10.25 8.72 -0.93
C ALA A 33 -9.05 7.86 -1.34
N GLU A 34 -7.89 8.45 -1.59
CA GLU A 34 -6.65 7.73 -1.89
C GLU A 34 -6.25 6.80 -0.74
N ASN A 35 -6.33 7.28 0.50
CA ASN A 35 -6.04 6.48 1.69
C ASN A 35 -6.99 5.27 1.87
N LEU A 36 -8.16 5.28 1.25
CA LEU A 36 -9.07 4.13 1.23
C LEU A 36 -8.76 3.17 0.08
N VAL A 37 -8.34 3.68 -1.08
CA VAL A 37 -8.12 2.87 -2.29
C VAL A 37 -6.73 2.23 -2.31
N LEU A 38 -5.68 3.02 -2.02
CA LEU A 38 -4.30 2.55 -2.17
C LEU A 38 -3.95 1.29 -1.36
N PRO A 39 -4.44 1.12 -0.11
CA PRO A 39 -4.21 -0.11 0.64
C PRO A 39 -4.88 -1.36 0.06
N MET A 40 -5.87 -1.19 -0.82
CA MET A 40 -6.54 -2.30 -1.50
C MET A 40 -5.78 -2.79 -2.74
N LEU A 41 -4.78 -2.05 -3.19
CA LEU A 41 -4.03 -2.35 -4.40
C LEU A 41 -2.78 -3.16 -4.07
N VAL A 42 -2.34 -4.00 -5.02
CA VAL A 42 -1.10 -4.76 -4.90
C VAL A 42 0.05 -3.82 -4.55
N SER A 43 0.70 -4.06 -3.41
CA SER A 43 1.86 -3.30 -2.99
C SER A 43 3.12 -3.84 -3.65
N TYR A 44 3.90 -2.95 -4.24
CA TYR A 44 5.23 -3.25 -4.77
C TYR A 44 6.34 -2.75 -3.84
N SER A 45 6.03 -2.55 -2.57
CA SER A 45 7.00 -2.11 -1.57
C SER A 45 6.77 -2.83 -0.25
N ALA A 46 7.85 -2.99 0.53
CA ALA A 46 7.82 -3.56 1.87
C ALA A 46 8.61 -2.68 2.85
N PRO A 47 8.12 -2.49 4.09
CA PRO A 47 8.88 -1.81 5.13
C PRO A 47 9.98 -2.72 5.67
N ILE A 48 11.21 -2.20 5.80
CA ILE A 48 12.38 -2.91 6.31
C ILE A 48 12.47 -2.70 7.82
N ALA A 49 12.46 -3.80 8.58
CA ALA A 49 12.57 -3.79 10.03
C ALA A 49 14.00 -3.97 10.52
N LYS A 50 14.78 -4.84 9.85
CA LYS A 50 16.14 -5.19 10.25
C LYS A 50 17.05 -5.34 9.04
N VAL A 51 18.34 -5.18 9.28
CA VAL A 51 19.40 -5.39 8.28
C VAL A 51 20.60 -6.05 8.94
N GLU A 52 21.19 -7.01 8.25
CA GLU A 52 22.44 -7.67 8.59
C GLU A 52 23.32 -7.77 7.33
N ARG A 53 24.63 -7.76 7.49
CA ARG A 53 25.57 -8.09 6.42
C ARG A 53 26.62 -9.05 6.91
N SER A 54 26.79 -10.17 6.22
CA SER A 54 27.84 -11.16 6.43
C SER A 54 28.33 -11.68 5.09
N ASP A 55 29.64 -11.82 4.94
CA ASP A 55 30.28 -12.37 3.74
C ASP A 55 29.82 -11.71 2.42
N ASP A 56 29.74 -10.37 2.40
CA ASP A 56 29.29 -9.58 1.25
C ASP A 56 27.83 -9.80 0.82
N VAL A 57 27.04 -10.47 1.64
CA VAL A 57 25.59 -10.65 1.48
C VAL A 57 24.86 -9.82 2.53
N VAL A 58 23.91 -9.03 2.10
CA VAL A 58 23.01 -8.27 2.97
C VAL A 58 21.65 -8.96 3.03
N VAL A 59 21.19 -9.23 4.24
CA VAL A 59 19.85 -9.73 4.54
C VAL A 59 18.98 -8.56 5.00
N PHE A 60 17.89 -8.33 4.33
CA PHE A 60 16.86 -7.38 4.73
C PHE A 60 15.65 -8.15 5.26
N THR A 61 15.30 -7.93 6.53
CA THR A 61 14.07 -8.49 7.13
C THR A 61 12.97 -7.43 7.07
N THR A 62 11.83 -7.78 6.48
CA THR A 62 10.66 -6.91 6.34
C THR A 62 9.71 -7.06 7.52
N GLN A 63 8.82 -6.07 7.75
CA GLN A 63 7.81 -6.13 8.81
C GLN A 63 6.65 -7.09 8.50
N GLY A 64 6.45 -7.42 7.23
CA GLY A 64 5.44 -8.33 6.73
C GLY A 64 5.91 -8.97 5.43
N GLU A 65 5.08 -9.82 4.84
CA GLU A 65 5.41 -10.46 3.57
C GLU A 65 5.72 -9.42 2.49
N HIS A 66 6.67 -9.75 1.63
CA HIS A 66 7.08 -8.88 0.54
C HIS A 66 6.79 -9.53 -0.83
N PRO A 67 6.43 -8.73 -1.86
CA PRO A 67 6.08 -9.22 -3.19
C PRO A 67 7.29 -9.43 -4.11
N PHE A 68 8.49 -9.54 -3.56
CA PHE A 68 9.72 -9.57 -4.35
C PHE A 68 10.10 -10.99 -4.74
N SER A 69 10.83 -11.10 -5.87
CA SER A 69 11.37 -12.36 -6.39
C SER A 69 12.84 -12.22 -6.75
N VAL A 70 13.56 -13.34 -6.78
CA VAL A 70 14.96 -13.39 -7.19
C VAL A 70 15.16 -12.82 -8.58
N GLY A 71 16.21 -12.03 -8.75
CA GLY A 71 16.56 -11.35 -10.01
C GLY A 71 15.87 -10.01 -10.22
N GLN A 72 14.89 -9.65 -9.39
CA GLN A 72 14.27 -8.32 -9.46
C GLN A 72 15.19 -7.25 -8.85
N SER A 73 15.02 -6.01 -9.30
CA SER A 73 15.75 -4.86 -8.78
C SER A 73 14.84 -4.07 -7.82
N VAL A 74 15.36 -3.74 -6.65
CA VAL A 74 14.66 -2.95 -5.62
C VAL A 74 15.45 -1.70 -5.25
N VAL A 75 14.74 -0.63 -4.95
CA VAL A 75 15.30 0.61 -4.39
C VAL A 75 15.10 0.58 -2.87
N ILE A 76 16.21 0.62 -2.13
CA ILE A 76 16.21 0.69 -0.66
C ILE A 76 16.38 2.13 -0.23
N THR A 77 15.55 2.58 0.69
CA THR A 77 15.56 3.92 1.29
C THR A 77 15.31 3.87 2.79
N GLY A 78 15.76 4.89 3.51
CA GLY A 78 15.46 5.04 4.95
C GLY A 78 16.22 4.07 5.87
N VAL A 79 17.19 3.31 5.40
CA VAL A 79 18.05 2.46 6.25
C VAL A 79 19.26 3.28 6.71
N ASN A 80 20.28 3.38 5.88
CA ASN A 80 21.43 4.26 6.03
C ASN A 80 22.17 4.39 4.70
N ASN A 81 23.17 5.26 4.62
CA ASN A 81 23.89 5.51 3.37
C ASN A 81 24.63 4.29 2.80
N THR A 82 24.95 3.30 3.61
CA THR A 82 25.65 2.08 3.17
C THR A 82 24.70 1.12 2.45
N PHE A 83 23.45 1.01 2.91
CA PHE A 83 22.47 0.05 2.42
C PHE A 83 21.42 0.65 1.50
N ASN A 84 21.25 2.00 1.55
CA ASN A 84 20.37 2.69 0.61
C ASN A 84 20.93 2.60 -0.82
N GLY A 85 20.04 2.45 -1.78
CA GLY A 85 20.40 2.37 -3.20
C GLY A 85 19.56 1.36 -3.96
N THR A 86 19.94 1.13 -5.21
CA THR A 86 19.29 0.14 -6.06
C THR A 86 20.11 -1.15 -6.02
N HIS A 87 19.46 -2.25 -5.67
CA HIS A 87 20.07 -3.56 -5.52
C HIS A 87 19.28 -4.61 -6.29
N THR A 88 19.98 -5.66 -6.75
CA THR A 88 19.34 -6.84 -7.34
C THR A 88 19.20 -7.92 -6.28
N ILE A 89 18.00 -8.47 -6.16
CA ILE A 89 17.70 -9.54 -5.21
C ILE A 89 18.37 -10.83 -5.67
N THR A 90 19.14 -11.43 -4.79
CA THR A 90 19.87 -12.68 -5.03
C THR A 90 19.15 -13.89 -4.47
N ASP A 91 18.40 -13.72 -3.38
CA ASP A 91 17.60 -14.77 -2.77
C ASP A 91 16.40 -14.17 -2.02
N VAL A 92 15.36 -14.97 -1.78
CA VAL A 92 14.17 -14.62 -1.01
C VAL A 92 13.84 -15.77 -0.06
N GLY A 93 13.53 -15.47 1.16
CA GLY A 93 13.26 -16.50 2.16
C GLY A 93 13.38 -15.92 3.57
N PRO A 94 13.30 -16.69 4.63
CA PRO A 94 13.89 -18.02 4.78
C PRO A 94 12.97 -19.16 4.33
N ASP A 95 13.56 -20.15 3.73
CA ASP A 95 12.94 -21.46 3.58
C ASP A 95 12.93 -22.13 4.96
N PHE A 96 11.92 -21.88 5.78
CA PHE A 96 11.72 -22.62 7.01
C PHE A 96 11.27 -24.04 6.70
N TYR A 97 12.21 -24.96 6.56
CA TYR A 97 11.92 -26.37 6.66
C TYR A 97 11.83 -26.74 8.15
N PHE A 98 10.62 -26.88 8.68
CA PHE A 98 10.43 -27.57 9.95
C PHE A 98 10.54 -29.08 9.70
N GLU A 99 11.72 -29.66 9.91
CA GLU A 99 11.87 -31.09 10.09
C GLU A 99 11.29 -31.47 11.45
N PHE A 100 10.10 -32.06 11.44
CA PHE A 100 9.56 -32.75 12.64
C PHE A 100 10.24 -34.12 12.74
N PRO A 101 11.13 -34.37 13.72
CA PRO A 101 11.98 -35.57 13.74
C PRO A 101 11.27 -36.91 14.02
N ASN A 102 9.94 -36.97 14.13
CA ASN A 102 9.20 -38.17 14.53
C ASN A 102 7.92 -38.47 13.74
N PHE A 103 7.70 -37.90 12.56
CA PHE A 103 6.59 -38.33 11.72
C PHE A 103 7.09 -39.20 10.57
N THR A 104 6.73 -40.49 10.61
CA THR A 104 7.03 -41.49 9.57
C THR A 104 6.26 -41.30 8.25
N ASN A 105 5.74 -40.12 8.02
CA ASN A 105 5.11 -39.72 6.76
C ASN A 105 5.54 -38.29 6.41
N PRO A 106 6.38 -38.06 5.36
CA PRO A 106 6.72 -36.73 4.90
C PRO A 106 5.54 -36.13 4.12
N ALA A 107 4.41 -35.90 4.77
CA ALA A 107 3.51 -34.88 4.30
C ALA A 107 4.25 -33.56 4.55
N ASN A 108 4.83 -32.98 3.50
CA ASN A 108 5.33 -31.63 3.49
C ASN A 108 4.18 -30.71 3.95
N PHE A 109 4.09 -30.46 5.24
CA PHE A 109 3.33 -29.35 5.76
C PHE A 109 4.15 -28.12 5.38
N ASN A 110 3.89 -27.62 4.19
CA ASN A 110 4.30 -26.32 3.78
C ASN A 110 3.44 -25.32 4.58
N ILE A 111 3.91 -24.99 5.78
CA ILE A 111 3.42 -23.80 6.49
C ILE A 111 3.96 -22.67 5.62
N GLY A 112 3.08 -22.06 4.83
CA GLY A 112 3.39 -21.17 3.74
C GLY A 112 4.66 -20.36 3.99
N ASN A 113 5.59 -20.35 3.04
CA ASN A 113 6.79 -19.54 3.08
C ASN A 113 6.36 -18.09 3.29
N LEU A 114 6.48 -17.62 4.53
CA LEU A 114 6.36 -16.19 4.80
C LEU A 114 7.62 -15.56 4.24
N ASN A 115 7.54 -14.96 3.06
CA ASN A 115 8.63 -14.21 2.44
C ASN A 115 8.89 -12.93 3.24
N LEU A 116 9.53 -13.07 4.40
CA LEU A 116 9.88 -11.95 5.28
C LEU A 116 11.30 -11.43 5.06
N GLU A 117 12.11 -12.13 4.29
CA GLU A 117 13.49 -11.78 4.08
C GLU A 117 13.86 -11.85 2.59
N PHE A 118 14.72 -10.94 2.18
CA PHE A 118 15.38 -11.00 0.88
C PHE A 118 16.84 -10.61 1.03
N THR A 119 17.68 -11.16 0.16
CA THR A 119 19.11 -10.89 0.18
C THR A 119 19.56 -10.17 -1.07
N VAL A 120 20.64 -9.40 -0.93
CA VAL A 120 21.33 -8.75 -2.04
C VAL A 120 22.85 -8.89 -1.86
N ALA A 121 23.59 -8.94 -2.94
CA ALA A 121 25.05 -8.90 -2.90
C ALA A 121 25.52 -7.43 -2.73
N LEU A 122 26.26 -7.16 -1.66
CA LEU A 122 26.83 -5.83 -1.40
C LEU A 122 28.14 -5.95 -0.64
N VAL A 123 29.23 -5.77 -1.35
CA VAL A 123 30.60 -5.87 -0.81
C VAL A 123 30.84 -4.86 0.30
N GLY A 124 31.41 -5.29 1.42
CA GLY A 124 31.80 -4.42 2.52
C GLY A 124 32.03 -5.19 3.82
N ALA A 125 32.39 -4.47 4.89
CA ALA A 125 32.62 -5.08 6.20
C ALA A 125 31.33 -5.67 6.77
N ASP A 126 31.44 -6.76 7.52
CA ASP A 126 30.31 -7.38 8.21
C ASP A 126 29.64 -6.41 9.15
N VAL A 127 28.33 -6.48 9.20
CA VAL A 127 27.48 -5.63 10.07
C VAL A 127 26.52 -6.55 10.80
N ILE A 128 26.62 -6.55 12.14
CA ILE A 128 25.72 -7.31 13.01
C ILE A 128 24.28 -6.80 12.80
N GLU A 129 23.31 -7.70 12.86
CA GLU A 129 21.89 -7.37 12.77
C GLU A 129 21.52 -6.15 13.63
N PHE A 130 20.85 -5.19 13.02
CA PHE A 130 20.33 -4.03 13.72
C PHE A 130 18.90 -3.69 13.26
N ASN A 131 18.12 -3.10 14.18
CA ASN A 131 16.78 -2.62 13.88
C ASN A 131 16.83 -1.27 13.15
N VAL A 132 16.02 -1.13 12.12
CA VAL A 132 15.85 0.12 11.36
C VAL A 132 14.67 0.91 11.94
N ILE A 133 14.96 2.04 12.61
CA ILE A 133 13.95 2.87 13.26
C ILE A 133 14.17 4.35 12.88
N PRO A 134 13.17 5.00 12.21
CA PRO A 134 11.94 4.42 11.67
C PRO A 134 12.22 3.39 10.58
N ALA A 135 11.24 2.51 10.30
CA ALA A 135 11.41 1.46 9.30
C ALA A 135 11.87 2.02 7.95
N GLY A 136 12.84 1.36 7.35
CA GLY A 136 13.27 1.61 5.98
C GLY A 136 12.20 1.13 4.99
N LYS A 137 12.44 1.35 3.70
CA LYS A 137 11.51 0.94 2.65
C LYS A 137 12.28 0.31 1.49
N ALA A 138 11.86 -0.88 1.07
CA ALA A 138 12.22 -1.47 -0.20
C ALA A 138 11.09 -1.25 -1.19
N THR A 139 11.40 -0.83 -2.42
CA THR A 139 10.40 -0.62 -3.49
C THR A 139 10.90 -1.25 -4.78
N LEU A 140 10.07 -2.04 -5.44
CA LEU A 140 10.42 -2.66 -6.73
C LEU A 140 10.72 -1.59 -7.77
N THR A 141 11.83 -1.71 -8.47
CA THR A 141 12.20 -0.77 -9.54
C THR A 141 11.22 -0.87 -10.70
N GLY A 142 10.66 0.26 -11.12
CA GLY A 142 9.64 0.31 -12.18
C GLY A 142 8.25 -0.15 -11.74
N ALA A 143 8.03 -0.32 -10.43
CA ALA A 143 6.71 -0.61 -9.89
C ALA A 143 5.68 0.46 -10.26
N SER A 144 4.45 0.03 -10.50
CA SER A 144 3.35 0.96 -10.72
C SER A 144 3.10 1.79 -9.47
N THR A 145 3.08 3.11 -9.62
CA THR A 145 2.62 4.03 -8.58
C THR A 145 1.11 4.26 -8.67
N TYR A 146 0.45 3.62 -9.65
CA TYR A 146 -0.96 3.82 -10.01
C TYR A 146 -1.32 5.24 -10.45
N VAL A 147 -0.38 6.17 -10.49
CA VAL A 147 -0.55 7.51 -11.06
C VAL A 147 -0.86 7.39 -12.56
N ALA A 148 -1.86 8.11 -13.01
CA ALA A 148 -2.39 8.05 -14.38
C ALA A 148 -2.94 6.65 -14.81
N ASN A 149 -3.32 5.80 -13.85
CA ASN A 149 -4.06 4.58 -14.14
C ASN A 149 -5.56 4.89 -14.15
N PRO A 150 -6.25 4.80 -15.30
CA PRO A 150 -7.62 5.27 -15.44
C PRO A 150 -8.63 4.53 -14.54
N ASN A 151 -8.37 3.26 -14.22
CA ASN A 151 -9.26 2.50 -13.34
C ASN A 151 -9.12 2.94 -11.87
N VAL A 152 -7.89 3.18 -11.44
CA VAL A 152 -7.60 3.65 -10.07
C VAL A 152 -8.08 5.09 -9.89
N GLU A 153 -7.83 5.95 -10.89
CA GLU A 153 -8.34 7.32 -10.94
C GLU A 153 -9.87 7.36 -10.84
N ALA A 154 -10.58 6.55 -11.64
CA ALA A 154 -12.03 6.44 -11.59
C ALA A 154 -12.55 5.94 -10.23
N ALA A 155 -11.84 5.02 -9.59
CA ALA A 155 -12.18 4.52 -8.27
C ALA A 155 -12.02 5.61 -7.19
N VAL A 156 -10.88 6.31 -7.19
CA VAL A 156 -10.62 7.44 -6.26
C VAL A 156 -11.63 8.56 -6.47
N LEU A 157 -11.90 8.94 -7.72
CA LEU A 157 -12.92 9.95 -8.04
C LEU A 157 -14.32 9.56 -7.54
N THR A 158 -14.72 8.31 -7.73
CA THR A 158 -16.01 7.80 -7.25
C THR A 158 -16.14 7.96 -5.74
N ILE A 159 -15.11 7.56 -4.99
CA ILE A 159 -15.07 7.71 -3.53
C ILE A 159 -15.04 9.17 -3.12
N SER A 160 -14.25 10.02 -3.80
CA SER A 160 -14.17 11.45 -3.53
C SER A 160 -15.52 12.15 -3.68
N VAL A 161 -16.29 11.82 -4.71
CA VAL A 161 -17.64 12.34 -4.92
C VAL A 161 -18.57 11.91 -3.79
N GLU A 162 -18.53 10.65 -3.37
CA GLU A 162 -19.35 10.14 -2.26
C GLU A 162 -18.98 10.83 -0.92
N ILE A 163 -17.69 11.02 -0.64
CA ILE A 163 -17.22 11.74 0.57
C ILE A 163 -17.69 13.20 0.52
N PHE A 164 -17.57 13.86 -0.63
CA PHE A 164 -18.04 15.24 -0.80
C PHE A 164 -19.55 15.35 -0.54
N GLN A 165 -20.35 14.47 -1.15
CA GLN A 165 -21.80 14.46 -0.96
C GLN A 165 -22.17 14.16 0.49
N ALA A 166 -21.50 13.24 1.16
CA ALA A 166 -21.74 12.93 2.56
C ALA A 166 -21.42 14.12 3.48
N ARG A 167 -20.32 14.86 3.21
CA ARG A 167 -19.95 16.07 3.98
C ARG A 167 -20.93 17.23 3.75
N THR A 168 -21.41 17.42 2.53
CA THR A 168 -22.33 18.51 2.19
C THR A 168 -23.77 18.22 2.63
N ALA A 169 -24.23 16.97 2.54
CA ALA A 169 -25.55 16.57 3.01
C ALA A 169 -25.71 16.70 4.54
N ALA A 170 -24.64 16.49 5.30
CA ALA A 170 -24.63 16.67 6.75
C ALA A 170 -24.69 18.15 7.18
N GLY A 171 -24.32 19.09 6.29
CA GLY A 171 -24.37 20.55 6.51
C GLY A 171 -25.62 21.24 6.01
N GLY A 172 -26.47 20.55 5.27
CA GLY A 172 -27.74 21.10 4.73
C GLY A 172 -28.83 21.09 5.78
N SER A 173 -28.88 22.11 6.63
CA SER A 173 -30.07 22.40 7.45
C SER A 173 -31.26 22.68 6.55
N ILE A 174 -32.07 21.67 6.30
CA ILE A 174 -33.45 21.89 5.85
C ILE A 174 -34.26 22.19 7.11
N GLU A 175 -34.50 23.46 7.37
CA GLU A 175 -35.45 23.89 8.41
C GLU A 175 -36.80 23.19 8.21
N GLY A 176 -37.18 22.31 9.13
CA GLY A 176 -38.55 21.88 9.26
C GLY A 176 -38.88 20.41 9.31
N VAL A 177 -37.93 19.49 9.31
CA VAL A 177 -38.19 18.07 9.54
C VAL A 177 -37.14 17.47 10.46
N ASP A 178 -37.62 16.75 11.47
CA ASP A 178 -36.83 16.05 12.49
C ASP A 178 -35.95 14.95 11.84
N PHE A 179 -34.87 15.32 11.15
CA PHE A 179 -33.89 14.39 10.64
C PHE A 179 -32.81 14.15 11.71
N ALA A 180 -32.91 13.02 12.37
CA ALA A 180 -31.76 12.48 13.10
C ALA A 180 -30.53 12.48 12.16
N VAL A 181 -29.49 13.24 12.52
CA VAL A 181 -28.21 13.26 11.82
C VAL A 181 -27.69 11.82 11.77
N THR A 182 -27.90 11.15 10.67
CA THR A 182 -27.35 9.80 10.46
C THR A 182 -25.85 9.97 10.25
N PRO A 183 -25.00 9.40 11.12
CA PRO A 183 -23.58 9.48 10.93
C PRO A 183 -23.23 8.85 9.59
N TYR A 184 -22.31 9.48 8.88
CA TYR A 184 -21.60 9.04 7.68
C TYR A 184 -21.86 7.58 7.29
N ARG A 185 -22.70 7.34 6.31
CA ARG A 185 -22.81 6.02 5.68
C ARG A 185 -22.39 6.15 4.22
N LEU A 186 -21.16 5.76 3.97
CA LEU A 186 -20.76 5.37 2.62
C LEU A 186 -21.78 4.34 2.11
N SER A 187 -22.23 4.48 0.88
CA SER A 187 -23.27 3.60 0.35
C SER A 187 -22.78 2.15 0.40
N LYS A 188 -23.62 1.21 0.83
CA LYS A 188 -23.27 -0.23 0.93
C LYS A 188 -22.76 -0.80 -0.39
N ASN A 189 -23.09 -0.18 -1.51
CA ASN A 189 -22.68 -0.61 -2.86
C ASN A 189 -21.39 0.06 -3.33
N LEU A 190 -20.83 1.02 -2.59
CA LEU A 190 -19.64 1.75 -2.98
C LEU A 190 -18.44 0.80 -3.10
N LEU A 191 -18.24 -0.04 -2.08
CA LEU A 191 -17.15 -1.03 -2.09
C LEU A 191 -17.24 -1.96 -3.30
N ALA A 192 -18.44 -2.48 -3.61
CA ALA A 192 -18.65 -3.36 -4.77
C ALA A 192 -18.38 -2.65 -6.12
N LYS A 193 -18.72 -1.35 -6.24
CA LYS A 193 -18.40 -0.57 -7.43
C LYS A 193 -16.90 -0.36 -7.57
N VAL A 194 -16.24 0.01 -6.47
CA VAL A 194 -14.79 0.28 -6.44
C VAL A 194 -14.00 -1.00 -6.71
N THR A 195 -14.35 -2.12 -6.08
CA THR A 195 -13.70 -3.42 -6.34
C THR A 195 -13.89 -3.87 -7.79
N GLY A 196 -15.04 -3.58 -8.40
CA GLY A 196 -15.27 -3.85 -9.83
C GLY A 196 -14.37 -3.03 -10.76
N LEU A 197 -14.07 -1.77 -10.42
CA LEU A 197 -13.15 -0.92 -11.17
C LEU A 197 -11.70 -1.35 -11.00
N LEU A 198 -11.32 -1.75 -9.79
CA LEU A 198 -9.94 -2.11 -9.42
C LEU A 198 -9.56 -3.54 -9.79
N GLY A 199 -10.53 -4.41 -10.12
CA GLY A 199 -10.40 -5.85 -10.36
C GLY A 199 -9.00 -6.43 -10.62
N PRO A 200 -8.29 -6.00 -11.68
CA PRO A 200 -6.96 -6.56 -11.99
C PRO A 200 -5.82 -6.07 -11.08
N PHE A 201 -6.07 -5.06 -10.26
CA PHE A 201 -5.07 -4.42 -9.39
C PHE A 201 -5.31 -4.69 -7.90
N LEU A 202 -6.40 -5.40 -7.56
CA LEU A 202 -6.73 -5.70 -6.17
C LEU A 202 -5.74 -6.69 -5.56
N ASP A 203 -5.29 -6.36 -4.37
CA ASP A 203 -4.62 -7.31 -3.51
C ASP A 203 -5.68 -8.19 -2.80
N VAL A 204 -5.84 -9.40 -3.30
CA VAL A 204 -6.86 -10.34 -2.79
C VAL A 204 -6.53 -10.80 -1.36
N GLU A 205 -5.26 -10.79 -0.97
CA GLU A 205 -4.83 -11.22 0.37
C GLU A 205 -5.23 -10.23 1.45
N THR A 206 -5.21 -8.93 1.15
CA THR A 206 -5.65 -7.89 2.10
C THR A 206 -7.16 -7.87 2.31
N MET A 207 -7.95 -8.51 1.43
CA MET A 207 -9.42 -8.53 1.50
C MET A 207 -9.99 -9.73 2.25
N VAL A 208 -9.17 -10.72 2.58
CA VAL A 208 -9.57 -12.00 3.22
C VAL A 208 -9.25 -12.01 4.73
N GLY A 209 -8.88 -10.87 5.30
CA GLY A 209 -8.60 -10.71 6.74
C GLY A 209 -9.80 -10.89 7.66
#